data_d5e0c97b6b14b7ab96e02cc174af84f5
#
_entry.id   d5e0c97b6b14b7ab96e02cc174af84f5
#
_cell.length_a   1.000
_cell.length_b   1.000
_cell.length_c   1.000
_cell.angle_alpha   90.00
_cell.angle_beta   90.00
_cell.angle_gamma   90.00
#
_symmetry.space_group_name_H-M   'P 1'
#
loop_
_entity.id
_entity.type
_entity.pdbx_description
1 polymer ?
#
loop_
_entity_poly.entity_id
_entity_poly.type
_entity_poly.pdbx_seq_one_letter_code
_entity_poly.pdbx_strand_id
1 'polypeptide(L)'
;SELSQSDIGYLAQQTEVQKDFPASVYEVVLSGCLNSHPFKMFYSNKDKETAERKMRLLGIGDIKNKCFRELSGGQRQRVLLARAMCAAKKILFLDEPVTGLDPLVTTEFFEIIEDMNKNHGVTIVMVSHDVHCSIKYSNKILHLKRDVLFSGLTKDYINSKVGKEFIGGHSHA
;
A
#
# COMPACT_ATOMS: atom_id res chain seq x y z
N SER A 1 -20.13 -3.44 -12.85
CA SER A 1 -19.46 -2.26 -13.43
C SER A 1 -18.03 -2.63 -13.72
N GLU A 2 -17.56 -2.42 -14.94
CA GLU A 2 -16.18 -2.67 -15.34
C GLU A 2 -15.24 -1.77 -14.55
N LEU A 3 -14.09 -2.32 -14.16
CA LEU A 3 -13.01 -1.58 -13.50
C LEU A 3 -12.28 -0.73 -14.56
N SER A 4 -12.09 0.55 -14.27
CA SER A 4 -11.24 1.43 -15.07
C SER A 4 -9.83 1.51 -14.47
N GLN A 5 -8.84 1.90 -15.27
CA GLN A 5 -7.49 2.13 -14.75
C GLN A 5 -7.45 3.17 -13.62
N SER A 6 -8.37 4.14 -13.65
CA SER A 6 -8.52 5.16 -12.60
C SER A 6 -9.13 4.63 -11.28
N ASP A 7 -9.56 3.36 -11.24
CA ASP A 7 -10.09 2.74 -10.02
C ASP A 7 -8.99 2.02 -9.23
N ILE A 8 -7.79 1.86 -9.81
CA ILE A 8 -6.71 1.05 -9.27
C ILE A 8 -5.53 1.93 -8.88
N GLY A 9 -5.09 1.80 -7.64
CA GLY A 9 -3.81 2.32 -7.17
C GLY A 9 -2.80 1.19 -7.00
N TYR A 10 -1.52 1.48 -7.22
CA TYR A 10 -0.44 0.52 -7.05
C TYR A 10 0.71 1.13 -6.26
N LEU A 11 1.08 0.46 -5.18
CA LEU A 11 2.28 0.72 -4.39
C LEU A 11 3.30 -0.37 -4.72
N ALA A 12 4.28 -0.04 -5.55
CA ALA A 12 5.37 -0.93 -5.91
C ALA A 12 6.36 -1.11 -4.76
N GLN A 13 7.04 -2.23 -4.73
CA GLN A 13 8.21 -2.45 -3.87
C GLN A 13 9.23 -1.33 -4.11
N GLN A 14 9.77 -0.76 -3.04
CA GLN A 14 10.76 0.32 -3.15
C GLN A 14 12.07 -0.20 -3.73
N THR A 15 12.58 0.48 -4.77
CA THR A 15 13.91 0.27 -5.32
C THR A 15 14.88 1.37 -4.84
N GLU A 16 16.17 1.09 -4.81
CA GLU A 16 17.21 2.06 -4.44
C GLU A 16 17.13 3.34 -5.30
N VAL A 17 16.85 3.22 -6.59
CA VAL A 17 16.73 4.35 -7.54
C VAL A 17 15.61 5.32 -7.16
N GLN A 18 14.55 4.83 -6.53
CA GLN A 18 13.42 5.67 -6.10
C GLN A 18 13.76 6.50 -4.85
N LYS A 19 14.79 6.12 -4.08
CA LYS A 19 15.18 6.83 -2.85
C LYS A 19 15.78 8.21 -3.13
N ASP A 20 16.41 8.41 -4.29
CA ASP A 20 17.12 9.65 -4.65
C ASP A 20 16.31 10.63 -5.49
N PHE A 21 15.00 10.46 -5.58
CA PHE A 21 14.15 11.30 -6.42
C PHE A 21 14.09 12.75 -5.87
N PRO A 22 14.53 13.75 -6.67
CA PRO A 22 14.68 15.14 -6.21
C PRO A 22 13.37 15.93 -6.32
N ALA A 23 12.27 15.41 -5.74
CA ALA A 23 10.99 16.08 -5.71
C ALA A 23 10.52 16.29 -4.27
N SER A 24 9.66 17.26 -4.05
CA SER A 24 8.99 17.45 -2.77
C SER A 24 7.96 16.34 -2.51
N VAL A 25 7.65 16.10 -1.24
CA VAL A 25 6.58 15.19 -0.83
C VAL A 25 5.27 15.51 -1.55
N TYR A 26 4.94 16.79 -1.65
CA TYR A 26 3.72 17.25 -2.31
C TYR A 26 3.69 16.84 -3.79
N GLU A 27 4.78 17.06 -4.53
CA GLU A 27 4.88 16.69 -5.96
C GLU A 27 4.77 15.19 -6.16
N VAL A 28 5.41 14.38 -5.30
CA VAL A 28 5.32 12.93 -5.35
C VAL A 28 3.87 12.47 -5.14
N VAL A 29 3.18 12.98 -4.12
CA VAL A 29 1.79 12.60 -3.84
C VAL A 29 0.86 13.05 -4.97
N LEU A 30 1.01 14.29 -5.42
CA LEU A 30 0.18 14.88 -6.47
C LEU A 30 0.31 14.12 -7.80
N SER A 31 1.49 13.56 -8.09
CA SER A 31 1.70 12.73 -9.29
C SER A 31 0.77 11.52 -9.38
N GLY A 32 0.27 11.03 -8.25
CA GLY A 32 -0.74 9.96 -8.21
C GLY A 32 -2.08 10.34 -8.86
N CYS A 33 -2.40 11.63 -8.93
CA CYS A 33 -3.64 12.12 -9.54
C CYS A 33 -3.62 12.12 -11.07
N LEU A 34 -2.45 11.94 -11.72
CA LEU A 34 -2.33 11.92 -13.20
C LEU A 34 -3.04 10.72 -13.84
N ASN A 35 -3.11 9.58 -13.14
CA ASN A 35 -3.75 8.38 -13.67
C ASN A 35 -5.26 8.56 -13.96
N SER A 36 -5.87 9.63 -13.45
CA SER A 36 -7.30 9.89 -13.66
C SER A 36 -7.62 10.44 -15.04
N HIS A 37 -6.64 11.03 -15.75
CA HIS A 37 -6.86 11.69 -17.06
C HIS A 37 -5.57 11.71 -17.90
N PRO A 38 -5.37 10.79 -18.84
CA PRO A 38 -4.12 10.63 -19.59
C PRO A 38 -3.75 11.85 -20.48
N PHE A 39 -4.68 12.77 -20.73
CA PHE A 39 -4.45 13.99 -21.53
C PHE A 39 -4.37 15.29 -20.70
N LYS A 40 -4.26 15.17 -19.37
CA LYS A 40 -4.24 16.34 -18.49
C LYS A 40 -2.81 16.90 -18.37
N MET A 41 -2.59 18.07 -18.95
CA MET A 41 -1.30 18.76 -18.90
C MET A 41 -1.06 19.50 -17.56
N PHE A 42 -2.12 19.75 -16.77
CA PHE A 42 -2.06 20.49 -15.50
C PHE A 42 -2.94 19.86 -14.42
N TYR A 43 -2.52 19.92 -13.17
CA TYR A 43 -3.31 19.50 -12.03
C TYR A 43 -4.47 20.48 -11.77
N SER A 44 -5.67 19.96 -11.56
CA SER A 44 -6.84 20.75 -11.15
C SER A 44 -6.81 21.05 -9.66
N ASN A 45 -7.63 21.99 -9.22
CA ASN A 45 -7.83 22.25 -7.79
C ASN A 45 -8.31 21.00 -7.04
N LYS A 46 -9.17 20.19 -7.67
CA LYS A 46 -9.64 18.91 -7.11
C LYS A 46 -8.50 17.90 -6.89
N ASP A 47 -7.51 17.86 -7.78
CA ASP A 47 -6.34 16.98 -7.61
C ASP A 47 -5.50 17.44 -6.40
N LYS A 48 -5.27 18.76 -6.29
CA LYS A 48 -4.55 19.37 -5.18
C LYS A 48 -5.23 19.11 -3.83
N GLU A 49 -6.55 19.31 -3.76
CA GLU A 49 -7.35 19.00 -2.57
C GLU A 49 -7.31 17.52 -2.21
N THR A 50 -7.34 16.63 -3.23
CA THR A 50 -7.23 15.19 -3.02
C THR A 50 -5.87 14.82 -2.45
N ALA A 51 -4.78 15.34 -3.01
CA ALA A 51 -3.42 15.10 -2.52
C ALA A 51 -3.27 15.58 -1.07
N GLU A 52 -3.71 16.80 -0.76
CA GLU A 52 -3.63 17.34 0.60
C GLU A 52 -4.46 16.54 1.61
N ARG A 53 -5.66 16.09 1.22
CA ARG A 53 -6.49 15.23 2.08
C ARG A 53 -5.81 13.90 2.37
N LYS A 54 -5.17 13.26 1.36
CA LYS A 54 -4.44 11.99 1.55
C LYS A 54 -3.19 12.20 2.42
N MET A 55 -2.48 13.30 2.25
CA MET A 55 -1.34 13.64 3.11
C MET A 55 -1.76 13.86 4.57
N ARG A 56 -2.88 14.54 4.82
CA ARG A 56 -3.41 14.70 6.18
C ARG A 56 -3.79 13.36 6.81
N LEU A 57 -4.47 12.50 6.05
CA LEU A 57 -4.86 11.16 6.52
C LEU A 57 -3.66 10.32 6.96
N LEU A 58 -2.53 10.47 6.26
CA LEU A 58 -1.30 9.72 6.52
C LEU A 58 -0.33 10.42 7.47
N GLY A 59 -0.71 11.56 8.04
CA GLY A 59 0.12 12.30 8.99
C GLY A 59 1.41 12.87 8.39
N ILE A 60 1.41 13.23 7.10
CA ILE A 60 2.58 13.77 6.37
C ILE A 60 2.37 15.18 5.83
N GLY A 61 1.33 15.88 6.30
CA GLY A 61 1.01 17.23 5.83
C GLY A 61 2.04 18.28 6.21
N ASP A 62 2.66 18.14 7.36
CA ASP A 62 3.70 19.03 7.91
C ASP A 62 5.04 18.92 7.14
N ILE A 63 5.30 17.80 6.50
CA ILE A 63 6.52 17.56 5.72
C ILE A 63 6.33 17.74 4.20
N LYS A 64 5.21 18.33 3.76
CA LYS A 64 4.85 18.43 2.33
C LYS A 64 5.91 19.12 1.45
N ASN A 65 6.69 20.01 2.01
CA ASN A 65 7.73 20.76 1.30
C ASN A 65 9.13 20.12 1.41
N LYS A 66 9.31 19.06 2.23
CA LYS A 66 10.59 18.36 2.32
C LYS A 66 10.90 17.62 1.04
N CYS A 67 12.19 17.48 0.73
CA CYS A 67 12.63 16.63 -0.37
C CYS A 67 12.41 15.16 -0.04
N PHE A 68 11.88 14.39 -0.98
CA PHE A 68 11.57 12.96 -0.78
C PHE A 68 12.79 12.14 -0.35
N ARG A 69 13.97 12.44 -0.89
CA ARG A 69 15.22 11.76 -0.52
C ARG A 69 15.65 11.94 0.94
N GLU A 70 15.19 13.01 1.60
CA GLU A 70 15.55 13.35 2.99
C GLU A 70 14.67 12.64 4.04
N LEU A 71 13.70 11.87 3.58
CA LEU A 71 12.72 11.22 4.44
C LEU A 71 13.27 9.94 5.06
N SER A 72 12.78 9.60 6.27
CA SER A 72 12.95 8.26 6.85
C SER A 72 12.22 7.20 6.02
N GLY A 73 12.56 5.92 6.21
CA GLY A 73 11.89 4.81 5.51
C GLY A 73 10.37 4.84 5.70
N GLY A 74 9.91 5.00 6.94
CA GLY A 74 8.47 5.08 7.25
C GLY A 74 7.79 6.30 6.65
N GLN A 75 8.44 7.47 6.64
CA GLN A 75 7.91 8.67 5.99
C GLN A 75 7.81 8.47 4.48
N ARG A 76 8.83 7.90 3.83
CA ARG A 76 8.78 7.56 2.40
C ARG A 76 7.62 6.62 2.08
N GLN A 77 7.45 5.59 2.90
CA GLN A 77 6.36 4.62 2.71
C GLN A 77 4.98 5.29 2.78
N ARG A 78 4.76 6.17 3.75
CA ARG A 78 3.51 6.95 3.85
C ARG A 78 3.30 7.87 2.63
N VAL A 79 4.35 8.49 2.12
CA VAL A 79 4.28 9.33 0.90
C VAL A 79 3.90 8.50 -0.32
N LEU A 80 4.52 7.34 -0.52
CA LEU A 80 4.20 6.44 -1.64
C LEU A 80 2.79 5.86 -1.51
N LEU A 81 2.35 5.56 -0.29
CA LEU A 81 0.97 5.14 -0.03
C LEU A 81 -0.01 6.27 -0.38
N ALA A 82 0.27 7.52 0.04
CA ALA A 82 -0.55 8.68 -0.32
C ALA A 82 -0.68 8.84 -1.84
N ARG A 83 0.44 8.69 -2.56
CA ARG A 83 0.47 8.71 -4.02
C ARG A 83 -0.43 7.62 -4.62
N ALA A 84 -0.29 6.38 -4.16
CA ALA A 84 -1.10 5.25 -4.62
C ALA A 84 -2.59 5.47 -4.32
N MET A 85 -2.92 6.04 -3.16
CA MET A 85 -4.29 6.40 -2.78
C MET A 85 -4.89 7.53 -3.64
N CYS A 86 -4.08 8.43 -4.18
CA CYS A 86 -4.56 9.45 -5.12
C CYS A 86 -4.98 8.81 -6.46
N ALA A 87 -4.34 7.72 -6.86
CA ALA A 87 -4.69 6.95 -8.04
C ALA A 87 -5.89 6.01 -7.81
N ALA A 88 -5.99 5.43 -6.59
CA ALA A 88 -6.97 4.40 -6.27
C ALA A 88 -8.34 4.98 -5.89
N LYS A 89 -9.40 4.47 -6.52
CA LYS A 89 -10.78 4.74 -6.09
C LYS A 89 -11.45 3.52 -5.47
N LYS A 90 -11.13 2.31 -5.94
CA LYS A 90 -11.78 1.06 -5.55
C LYS A 90 -10.82 -0.02 -5.07
N ILE A 91 -9.65 -0.13 -5.69
CA ILE A 91 -8.68 -1.19 -5.42
C ILE A 91 -7.30 -0.58 -5.20
N LEU A 92 -6.60 -1.05 -4.18
CA LEU A 92 -5.21 -0.72 -3.90
C LEU A 92 -4.38 -1.99 -3.86
N PHE A 93 -3.43 -2.10 -4.80
CA PHE A 93 -2.42 -3.15 -4.80
C PHE A 93 -1.18 -2.68 -4.04
N LEU A 94 -0.69 -3.51 -3.14
CA LEU A 94 0.48 -3.27 -2.30
C LEU A 94 1.47 -4.42 -2.51
N ASP A 95 2.68 -4.10 -2.96
CA ASP A 95 3.74 -5.07 -3.20
C ASP A 95 4.83 -4.89 -2.13
N GLU A 96 4.92 -5.87 -1.21
CA GLU A 96 5.86 -5.88 -0.07
C GLU A 96 5.87 -4.54 0.70
N PRO A 97 4.71 -4.02 1.14
CA PRO A 97 4.59 -2.63 1.56
C PRO A 97 5.30 -2.29 2.87
N VAL A 98 5.68 -3.27 3.67
CA VAL A 98 6.29 -3.06 5.00
C VAL A 98 7.71 -3.61 5.10
N THR A 99 8.28 -4.09 4.01
CA THR A 99 9.64 -4.64 4.00
C THR A 99 10.66 -3.58 4.42
N GLY A 100 11.46 -3.89 5.45
CA GLY A 100 12.48 -3.01 5.99
C GLY A 100 11.97 -1.85 6.87
N LEU A 101 10.69 -1.87 7.25
CA LEU A 101 10.15 -0.97 8.26
C LEU A 101 10.30 -1.55 9.68
N ASP A 102 10.41 -0.67 10.66
CA ASP A 102 10.37 -1.09 12.05
C ASP A 102 8.95 -1.54 12.48
N PRO A 103 8.81 -2.32 13.57
CA PRO A 103 7.54 -2.89 13.97
C PRO A 103 6.46 -1.85 14.30
N LEU A 104 6.82 -0.68 14.83
CA LEU A 104 5.87 0.37 15.17
C LEU A 104 5.28 0.97 13.90
N VAL A 105 6.14 1.35 12.95
CA VAL A 105 5.72 1.91 11.65
C VAL A 105 4.89 0.89 10.87
N THR A 106 5.26 -0.40 10.95
CA THR A 106 4.49 -1.49 10.34
C THR A 106 3.07 -1.56 10.91
N THR A 107 2.92 -1.47 12.22
CA THR A 107 1.60 -1.49 12.87
C THR A 107 0.75 -0.29 12.42
N GLU A 108 1.30 0.92 12.48
CA GLU A 108 0.62 2.13 12.03
C GLU A 108 0.21 2.06 10.54
N PHE A 109 1.06 1.47 9.70
CA PHE A 109 0.74 1.25 8.28
C PHE A 109 -0.49 0.36 8.11
N PHE A 110 -0.55 -0.76 8.83
CA PHE A 110 -1.70 -1.67 8.74
C PHE A 110 -2.98 -1.09 9.34
N GLU A 111 -2.90 -0.26 10.39
CA GLU A 111 -4.06 0.47 10.91
C GLU A 111 -4.67 1.39 9.85
N ILE A 112 -3.83 2.11 9.09
CA ILE A 112 -4.27 2.95 7.97
C ILE A 112 -4.93 2.10 6.86
N ILE A 113 -4.33 0.97 6.49
CA ILE A 113 -4.86 0.07 5.46
C ILE A 113 -6.21 -0.54 5.90
N GLU A 114 -6.33 -0.90 7.16
CA GLU A 114 -7.57 -1.41 7.73
C GLU A 114 -8.69 -0.35 7.71
N ASP A 115 -8.38 0.89 8.09
CA ASP A 115 -9.30 2.02 8.02
C ASP A 115 -9.80 2.26 6.58
N MET A 116 -8.88 2.23 5.61
CA MET A 116 -9.23 2.35 4.19
C MET A 116 -10.19 1.26 3.72
N ASN A 117 -9.98 0.04 4.15
CA ASN A 117 -10.85 -1.08 3.78
C ASN A 117 -12.22 -0.98 4.48
N LYS A 118 -12.25 -0.80 5.81
CA LYS A 118 -13.47 -0.83 6.61
C LYS A 118 -14.34 0.41 6.44
N ASN A 119 -13.74 1.60 6.45
CA ASN A 119 -14.45 2.87 6.51
C ASN A 119 -14.55 3.57 5.15
N HIS A 120 -13.66 3.26 4.22
CA HIS A 120 -13.64 3.89 2.88
C HIS A 120 -13.97 2.92 1.74
N GLY A 121 -14.24 1.64 2.02
CA GLY A 121 -14.68 0.65 1.04
C GLY A 121 -13.65 0.31 -0.04
N VAL A 122 -12.37 0.58 0.21
CA VAL A 122 -11.28 0.25 -0.72
C VAL A 122 -10.92 -1.23 -0.56
N THR A 123 -10.95 -1.97 -1.65
CA THR A 123 -10.42 -3.34 -1.67
C THR A 123 -8.91 -3.31 -1.66
N ILE A 124 -8.29 -3.99 -0.70
CA ILE A 124 -6.83 -4.09 -0.58
C ILE A 124 -6.39 -5.45 -1.08
N VAL A 125 -5.42 -5.45 -1.99
CA VAL A 125 -4.72 -6.66 -2.45
C VAL A 125 -3.24 -6.48 -2.12
N MET A 126 -2.72 -7.33 -1.23
CA MET A 126 -1.34 -7.22 -0.75
C MET A 126 -0.55 -8.48 -1.13
N VAL A 127 0.64 -8.30 -1.68
CA VAL A 127 1.65 -9.34 -1.83
C VAL A 127 2.62 -9.20 -0.67
N SER A 128 2.86 -10.29 0.06
CA SER A 128 3.81 -10.33 1.16
C SER A 128 4.38 -11.74 1.33
N HIS A 129 5.64 -11.81 1.71
CA HIS A 129 6.28 -13.05 2.15
C HIS A 129 6.15 -13.27 3.67
N ASP A 130 5.69 -12.26 4.41
CA ASP A 130 5.41 -12.37 5.85
C ASP A 130 4.05 -13.01 6.10
N VAL A 131 4.09 -14.29 6.49
CA VAL A 131 2.90 -15.08 6.77
C VAL A 131 2.14 -14.57 7.98
N HIS A 132 2.84 -14.11 9.02
CA HIS A 132 2.21 -13.62 10.25
C HIS A 132 1.41 -12.34 9.99
N CYS A 133 2.00 -11.39 9.28
CA CYS A 133 1.30 -10.19 8.82
C CYS A 133 0.11 -10.54 7.91
N SER A 134 0.31 -11.46 6.97
CA SER A 134 -0.76 -11.88 6.05
C SER A 134 -1.95 -12.48 6.81
N ILE A 135 -1.71 -13.34 7.79
CA ILE A 135 -2.77 -13.95 8.60
C ILE A 135 -3.47 -12.91 9.49
N LYS A 136 -2.70 -12.00 10.09
CA LYS A 136 -3.23 -11.01 11.04
C LYS A 136 -4.14 -9.99 10.35
N TYR A 137 -3.78 -9.54 9.14
CA TYR A 137 -4.40 -8.37 8.51
C TYR A 137 -5.27 -8.69 7.29
N SER A 138 -5.33 -9.95 6.82
CA SER A 138 -6.14 -10.30 5.65
C SER A 138 -7.42 -11.08 6.02
N ASN A 139 -8.47 -10.86 5.22
CA ASN A 139 -9.72 -11.65 5.30
C ASN A 139 -9.64 -12.92 4.47
N LYS A 140 -8.87 -12.86 3.36
CA LYS A 140 -8.68 -13.97 2.41
C LYS A 140 -7.21 -14.11 2.08
N ILE A 141 -6.77 -15.33 1.85
CA ILE A 141 -5.40 -15.68 1.45
C ILE A 141 -5.44 -16.42 0.14
N LEU A 142 -4.57 -16.01 -0.77
CA LEU A 142 -4.19 -16.75 -1.95
C LEU A 142 -2.70 -17.13 -1.79
N HIS A 143 -2.45 -18.41 -1.49
CA HIS A 143 -1.08 -18.91 -1.35
C HIS A 143 -0.61 -19.50 -2.68
N LEU A 144 0.41 -18.87 -3.23
CA LEU A 144 1.02 -19.23 -4.51
C LEU A 144 2.44 -19.76 -4.31
N LYS A 145 2.80 -20.79 -5.07
CA LYS A 145 4.19 -21.22 -5.28
C LYS A 145 4.41 -21.34 -6.79
N ARG A 146 4.47 -22.53 -7.38
CA ARG A 146 4.34 -22.72 -8.84
C ARG A 146 2.88 -22.82 -9.25
N ASP A 147 2.08 -23.37 -8.34
CA ASP A 147 0.64 -23.55 -8.48
C ASP A 147 -0.09 -22.85 -7.32
N VAL A 148 -1.41 -22.78 -7.42
CA VAL A 148 -2.26 -22.31 -6.31
C VAL A 148 -2.30 -23.40 -5.25
N LEU A 149 -1.65 -23.18 -4.12
CA LEU A 149 -1.65 -24.11 -3.00
C LEU A 149 -2.89 -23.95 -2.10
N PHE A 150 -3.41 -22.72 -1.99
CA PHE A 150 -4.63 -22.42 -1.24
C PHE A 150 -5.28 -21.15 -1.78
N SER A 151 -6.61 -21.10 -1.76
CA SER A 151 -7.42 -19.90 -2.03
C SER A 151 -8.67 -19.95 -1.18
N GLY A 152 -8.83 -18.99 -0.26
CA GLY A 152 -9.98 -18.99 0.64
C GLY A 152 -9.90 -18.00 1.79
N LEU A 153 -10.75 -18.17 2.79
CA LEU A 153 -10.75 -17.35 3.98
C LEU A 153 -9.52 -17.62 4.85
N THR A 154 -9.02 -16.58 5.51
CA THR A 154 -7.84 -16.68 6.38
C THR A 154 -8.03 -17.72 7.50
N LYS A 155 -9.22 -17.81 8.09
CA LYS A 155 -9.55 -18.83 9.09
C LYS A 155 -9.42 -20.26 8.57
N ASP A 156 -9.76 -20.50 7.31
CA ASP A 156 -9.68 -21.81 6.68
C ASP A 156 -8.23 -22.12 6.31
N TYR A 157 -7.44 -21.10 5.89
CA TYR A 157 -6.01 -21.23 5.66
C TYR A 157 -5.24 -21.69 6.89
N ILE A 158 -5.47 -21.06 8.05
CA ILE A 158 -4.81 -21.40 9.31
C ILE A 158 -5.05 -22.89 9.67
N ASN A 159 -6.23 -23.42 9.39
CA ASN A 159 -6.61 -24.80 9.69
C ASN A 159 -6.20 -25.80 8.60
N SER A 160 -5.82 -25.34 7.42
CA SER A 160 -5.39 -26.18 6.30
C SER A 160 -4.03 -26.83 6.55
N LYS A 161 -3.74 -27.92 5.84
CA LYS A 161 -2.43 -28.57 5.87
C LYS A 161 -1.32 -27.59 5.44
N VAL A 162 -1.56 -26.88 4.34
CA VAL A 162 -0.63 -25.87 3.77
C VAL A 162 -0.34 -24.76 4.78
N GLY A 163 -1.37 -24.22 5.41
CA GLY A 163 -1.22 -23.16 6.41
C GLY A 163 -0.41 -23.61 7.61
N LYS A 164 -0.71 -24.78 8.17
CA LYS A 164 0.02 -25.35 9.33
C LYS A 164 1.48 -25.61 9.03
N GLU A 165 1.80 -26.16 7.87
CA GLU A 165 3.19 -26.40 7.44
C GLU A 165 3.96 -25.08 7.30
N PHE A 166 3.34 -24.05 6.73
CA PHE A 166 3.98 -22.77 6.46
C PHE A 166 4.15 -21.91 7.73
N ILE A 167 3.16 -21.89 8.61
CA ILE A 167 3.23 -21.21 9.92
C ILE A 167 4.25 -21.89 10.84
N GLY A 168 4.26 -23.24 10.88
CA GLY A 168 5.19 -24.01 11.71
C GLY A 168 6.64 -23.99 11.21
N GLY A 169 6.85 -23.90 9.89
CA GLY A 169 8.19 -23.86 9.30
C GLY A 169 8.96 -22.55 9.53
N HIS A 170 8.28 -21.45 9.82
CA HIS A 170 8.91 -20.15 10.13
C HIS A 170 9.17 -19.93 11.64
N SER A 171 8.80 -20.89 12.49
CA SER A 171 9.04 -20.81 13.95
C SER A 171 10.47 -21.20 14.37
N HIS A 172 11.32 -21.58 13.41
CA HIS A 172 12.69 -22.08 13.68
C HIS A 172 13.80 -21.37 12.87
N ALA A 173 13.57 -20.11 12.44
CA ALA A 173 14.60 -19.32 11.77
C ALA A 173 14.90 -18.04 12.56
#